data_684054604c2e1686409fb9a34d3f5807
#
_entry.id   684054604c2e1686409fb9a34d3f5807
#
_cell.length_a   1.000
_cell.length_b   1.000
_cell.length_c   1.000
_cell.angle_alpha   90.00
_cell.angle_beta   90.00
_cell.angle_gamma   90.00
#
_symmetry.space_group_name_H-M   'P 1'
#
loop_
_entity.id
_entity.type
_entity.pdbx_description
1 polymer ?
#
loop_
_entity_poly.entity_id
_entity_poly.type
_entity_poly.pdbx_seq_one_letter_code
_entity_poly.pdbx_strand_id
1 'polypeptide(L)'
;MKKYNGFLSFILAVIMICSIFTTTSCQNNDNSNNDNTVHVPVIDPVDDNYRTFYQIFVGSFSDGNGDGIGDLMGIINRMDYLNDGDITSGDDLGVQGIWLSPIFSSPTYHKYDAKDYYSIDWRFGTESTLKQLIDLCHERNVKIILDLAINHTSSQNEWFLQFKKARETGDVNNKYYNYYSCVTATEKKSGVTYQKIAGVDCYYECNFSGDMPELNFDNPAVREEMLNVAKYYLDLGIDGFRFDAIKYIYFGETKRSVEFWEWYMSELRAYSPEIYCVGECWSAESEVLQYYGSMNCFNFTTSGAESVFISSAKGGSISNYLGYIESYQERVKAANSEGMPISFLSNHDMDRIAGTFILESQMRMAANLYLLSPGSPVIYYGEEIGIKGSRGSAMTDANRRLAMLWGDGDLIRDPVGSTYDTKYQIQTTVTSQLATEGSLLKAYQQVINVRTRYPAIARGDYNAVTSSNKNFGGFYVEYNGEILGIFHNTSANEITIDLAKCYGLDGHTFSVVCEVLGSGATLNGTTLTIAGQTSIIVQ
;
A
#
# COMPACT_ATOMS: atom_id res chain seq x y z
N MET A 1 62.45 -5.41 -44.04
CA MET A 1 61.83 -4.69 -45.19
C MET A 1 60.49 -4.17 -44.77
N LYS A 2 60.41 -2.88 -44.55
CA LYS A 2 59.55 -1.90 -45.25
C LYS A 2 58.05 -2.32 -45.25
N LYS A 3 57.05 -1.55 -44.87
CA LYS A 3 56.87 -0.09 -44.68
C LYS A 3 55.42 0.19 -44.26
N TYR A 4 55.25 1.20 -43.44
CA TYR A 4 54.34 2.35 -43.45
C TYR A 4 52.81 2.19 -43.28
N ASN A 5 52.30 2.66 -42.15
CA ASN A 5 51.57 3.97 -41.92
C ASN A 5 50.18 4.07 -42.53
N GLY A 6 49.23 4.40 -41.67
CA GLY A 6 47.96 5.00 -42.01
C GLY A 6 47.13 5.30 -40.76
N PHE A 7 47.45 6.39 -40.05
CA PHE A 7 46.60 7.07 -39.08
C PHE A 7 45.42 7.72 -39.82
N LEU A 8 44.22 7.39 -39.51
CA LEU A 8 43.06 8.23 -39.85
C LEU A 8 42.21 8.44 -38.58
N SER A 9 42.36 9.69 -38.07
CA SER A 9 41.46 10.25 -37.07
C SER A 9 40.06 10.41 -37.64
N PHE A 10 39.05 9.80 -37.04
CA PHE A 10 37.65 10.18 -37.26
C PHE A 10 37.20 11.07 -36.10
N ILE A 11 37.05 12.34 -36.40
CA ILE A 11 36.37 13.34 -35.56
C ILE A 11 34.88 13.05 -35.69
N LEU A 12 34.25 12.57 -34.63
CA LEU A 12 32.79 12.52 -34.54
C LEU A 12 32.31 13.89 -34.04
N ALA A 13 31.72 14.64 -34.93
CA ALA A 13 30.98 15.86 -34.59
C ALA A 13 29.66 15.46 -33.92
N VAL A 14 29.50 15.82 -32.66
CA VAL A 14 28.22 15.74 -31.96
C VAL A 14 27.33 16.87 -32.48
N ILE A 15 26.32 16.53 -33.25
CA ILE A 15 25.26 17.47 -33.64
C ILE A 15 24.22 17.47 -32.51
N MET A 16 24.27 18.53 -31.71
CA MET A 16 23.21 18.87 -30.75
C MET A 16 22.01 19.38 -31.56
N ILE A 17 20.97 18.59 -31.70
CA ILE A 17 19.68 19.04 -32.23
C ILE A 17 18.91 19.66 -31.08
N CYS A 18 18.96 20.99 -30.95
CA CYS A 18 18.00 21.76 -30.18
C CYS A 18 16.66 21.73 -30.91
N SER A 19 15.71 20.95 -30.38
CA SER A 19 14.31 21.03 -30.80
C SER A 19 13.70 22.30 -30.21
N ILE A 20 13.58 23.33 -31.04
CA ILE A 20 12.84 24.56 -30.73
C ILE A 20 11.35 24.19 -30.83
N PHE A 21 10.66 24.10 -29.71
CA PHE A 21 9.20 24.09 -29.67
C PHE A 21 8.69 25.48 -30.04
N THR A 22 8.25 25.64 -31.28
CA THR A 22 7.47 26.80 -31.69
C THR A 22 6.03 26.61 -31.20
N THR A 23 5.65 27.41 -30.21
CA THR A 23 4.25 27.61 -29.87
C THR A 23 3.54 28.29 -31.04
N THR A 24 2.76 27.51 -31.77
CA THR A 24 1.86 28.07 -32.78
C THR A 24 0.58 28.48 -32.05
N SER A 25 0.41 29.79 -31.87
CA SER A 25 -0.88 30.32 -31.45
C SER A 25 -1.88 30.10 -32.58
N CYS A 26 -2.87 29.25 -32.38
CA CYS A 26 -4.01 29.19 -33.29
C CYS A 26 -4.91 30.37 -33.04
N GLN A 27 -5.08 31.21 -34.07
CA GLN A 27 -6.12 32.22 -34.14
C GLN A 27 -7.49 31.55 -34.25
N ASN A 28 -8.44 32.09 -33.47
CA ASN A 28 -9.85 31.76 -33.53
C ASN A 28 -10.40 31.88 -34.95
N ASN A 29 -11.00 30.80 -35.43
CA ASN A 29 -12.04 30.87 -36.44
C ASN A 29 -13.27 30.23 -35.84
N ASP A 30 -14.27 31.04 -35.55
CA ASP A 30 -15.62 30.62 -35.20
C ASP A 30 -16.18 29.70 -36.29
N ASN A 31 -16.33 28.42 -35.96
CA ASN A 31 -17.31 27.57 -36.58
C ASN A 31 -17.89 26.65 -35.48
N SER A 32 -19.11 26.92 -35.10
CA SER A 32 -19.94 26.15 -34.21
C SER A 32 -20.19 24.75 -34.79
N ASN A 33 -19.31 23.80 -34.45
CA ASN A 33 -19.62 22.39 -34.46
C ASN A 33 -19.49 21.90 -33.01
N ASN A 34 -20.60 21.51 -32.42
CA ASN A 34 -20.63 20.75 -31.17
C ASN A 34 -19.89 19.40 -31.39
N ASP A 35 -18.59 19.42 -31.32
CA ASP A 35 -17.79 18.20 -31.26
C ASP A 35 -17.65 17.82 -29.78
N ASN A 36 -18.64 17.06 -29.28
CA ASN A 36 -18.61 16.40 -27.97
C ASN A 36 -17.62 15.21 -28.01
N THR A 37 -16.41 15.44 -28.50
CA THR A 37 -15.35 14.43 -28.39
C THR A 37 -14.90 14.38 -26.95
N VAL A 38 -15.20 13.24 -26.29
CA VAL A 38 -14.66 12.92 -24.96
C VAL A 38 -13.15 12.90 -25.07
N HIS A 39 -12.48 13.84 -24.42
CA HIS A 39 -11.02 13.83 -24.32
C HIS A 39 -10.63 12.85 -23.21
N VAL A 40 -10.33 11.60 -23.57
CA VAL A 40 -9.74 10.64 -22.64
C VAL A 40 -8.25 10.97 -22.53
N PRO A 41 -7.74 11.31 -21.33
CA PRO A 41 -6.32 11.61 -21.18
C PRO A 41 -5.44 10.43 -21.57
N VAL A 42 -4.27 10.71 -22.14
CA VAL A 42 -3.22 9.71 -22.34
C VAL A 42 -2.70 9.30 -20.96
N ILE A 43 -2.46 8.00 -20.77
CA ILE A 43 -1.86 7.51 -19.52
C ILE A 43 -0.36 7.82 -19.56
N ASP A 44 0.11 8.58 -18.58
CA ASP A 44 1.54 8.83 -18.37
C ASP A 44 2.08 7.97 -17.21
N PRO A 45 3.35 7.55 -17.27
CA PRO A 45 3.99 6.84 -16.16
C PRO A 45 3.98 7.69 -14.89
N VAL A 46 3.67 7.06 -13.75
CA VAL A 46 3.70 7.72 -12.44
C VAL A 46 5.17 7.91 -12.03
N ASP A 47 5.59 9.15 -11.84
CA ASP A 47 6.97 9.55 -11.54
C ASP A 47 7.19 9.96 -10.06
N ASP A 48 6.12 10.01 -9.28
CA ASP A 48 6.12 10.39 -7.86
C ASP A 48 5.66 9.24 -6.93
N ASN A 49 5.31 9.57 -5.69
CA ASN A 49 4.90 8.62 -4.66
C ASN A 49 3.38 8.41 -4.59
N TYR A 50 2.56 9.04 -5.44
CA TYR A 50 1.11 8.85 -5.50
C TYR A 50 0.74 7.57 -6.28
N ARG A 51 1.19 6.42 -5.78
CA ARG A 51 1.13 5.11 -6.43
C ARG A 51 0.05 4.23 -5.81
N THR A 52 -0.51 3.33 -6.59
CA THR A 52 -1.32 2.23 -6.08
C THR A 52 -0.39 1.09 -5.70
N PHE A 53 -0.33 0.77 -4.41
CA PHE A 53 0.49 -0.33 -3.90
C PHE A 53 -0.29 -1.63 -3.79
N TYR A 54 0.42 -2.75 -3.95
CA TYR A 54 -0.10 -4.09 -3.75
C TYR A 54 0.72 -4.79 -2.66
N GLN A 55 0.06 -5.14 -1.56
CA GLN A 55 0.68 -5.85 -0.45
C GLN A 55 0.74 -7.34 -0.73
N ILE A 56 1.93 -7.91 -0.73
CA ILE A 56 2.19 -9.35 -0.90
C ILE A 56 2.61 -9.97 0.42
N PHE A 57 1.84 -10.96 0.91
CA PHE A 57 2.31 -11.88 1.94
C PHE A 57 3.12 -12.98 1.25
N VAL A 58 4.45 -12.85 1.23
CA VAL A 58 5.36 -13.60 0.35
C VAL A 58 5.11 -15.10 0.41
N GLY A 59 5.02 -15.67 1.61
CA GLY A 59 4.84 -17.12 1.82
C GLY A 59 3.52 -17.71 1.32
N SER A 60 2.55 -16.86 0.87
CA SER A 60 1.22 -17.29 0.45
C SER A 60 0.82 -16.78 -0.94
N PHE A 61 1.73 -16.13 -1.67
CA PHE A 61 1.40 -15.51 -2.95
C PHE A 61 1.57 -16.44 -4.15
N SER A 62 2.78 -16.93 -4.42
CA SER A 62 3.06 -17.84 -5.53
C SER A 62 4.32 -18.65 -5.24
N ASP A 63 4.29 -19.94 -5.57
CA ASP A 63 5.37 -20.91 -5.35
C ASP A 63 6.22 -21.03 -6.62
N GLY A 64 7.42 -20.44 -6.58
CA GLY A 64 8.35 -20.45 -7.71
C GLY A 64 9.24 -21.68 -7.80
N ASN A 65 9.37 -22.44 -6.69
CA ASN A 65 10.31 -23.58 -6.60
C ASN A 65 9.63 -24.94 -6.43
N GLY A 66 8.32 -25.00 -6.19
CA GLY A 66 7.51 -26.21 -6.12
C GLY A 66 7.45 -26.84 -4.73
N ASP A 67 7.81 -26.13 -3.66
CA ASP A 67 7.78 -26.65 -2.29
C ASP A 67 6.45 -26.40 -1.55
N GLY A 68 5.58 -25.63 -2.14
CA GLY A 68 4.26 -25.25 -1.60
C GLY A 68 4.28 -24.01 -0.73
N ILE A 69 5.39 -23.28 -0.66
CA ILE A 69 5.55 -22.01 0.05
C ILE A 69 5.85 -20.93 -0.99
N GLY A 70 5.19 -19.79 -0.87
CA GLY A 70 5.46 -18.65 -1.74
C GLY A 70 6.88 -18.11 -1.54
N ASP A 71 7.46 -17.61 -2.62
CA ASP A 71 8.82 -17.13 -2.64
C ASP A 71 9.01 -15.94 -3.61
N LEU A 72 10.22 -15.34 -3.62
CA LEU A 72 10.55 -14.21 -4.48
C LEU A 72 10.53 -14.59 -5.97
N MET A 73 10.88 -15.83 -6.32
CA MET A 73 10.80 -16.30 -7.71
C MET A 73 9.34 -16.46 -8.15
N GLY A 74 8.45 -16.92 -7.26
CA GLY A 74 7.01 -16.93 -7.50
C GLY A 74 6.47 -15.52 -7.80
N ILE A 75 6.93 -14.49 -7.07
CA ILE A 75 6.55 -13.10 -7.37
C ILE A 75 7.07 -12.67 -8.74
N ILE A 76 8.34 -12.96 -9.07
CA ILE A 76 8.92 -12.68 -10.40
C ILE A 76 8.06 -13.31 -11.50
N ASN A 77 7.64 -14.56 -11.33
CA ASN A 77 6.81 -15.27 -12.29
C ASN A 77 5.40 -14.67 -12.45
N ARG A 78 4.95 -13.83 -11.52
CA ARG A 78 3.63 -13.16 -11.51
C ARG A 78 3.70 -11.67 -11.82
N MET A 79 4.85 -11.16 -12.22
CA MET A 79 4.98 -9.72 -12.51
C MET A 79 4.09 -9.29 -13.67
N ASP A 80 3.84 -10.12 -14.69
CA ASP A 80 2.92 -9.80 -15.79
C ASP A 80 1.45 -9.68 -15.33
N TYR A 81 1.08 -10.32 -14.22
CA TYR A 81 -0.22 -10.14 -13.60
C TYR A 81 -0.30 -8.84 -12.79
N LEU A 82 0.77 -8.46 -12.12
CA LEU A 82 0.83 -7.26 -11.27
C LEU A 82 1.00 -5.99 -12.11
N ASN A 83 1.96 -6.02 -13.01
CA ASN A 83 2.29 -4.95 -13.94
C ASN A 83 3.14 -5.56 -15.08
N ASP A 84 2.66 -5.53 -16.30
CA ASP A 84 3.33 -6.12 -17.48
C ASP A 84 4.36 -5.18 -18.15
N GLY A 85 4.45 -3.93 -17.67
CA GLY A 85 5.32 -2.90 -18.20
C GLY A 85 4.71 -2.10 -19.35
N ASP A 86 3.53 -2.48 -19.84
CA ASP A 86 2.77 -1.71 -20.84
C ASP A 86 1.59 -0.99 -20.19
N ILE A 87 1.78 0.27 -19.85
CA ILE A 87 0.77 1.11 -19.17
C ILE A 87 -0.56 1.22 -19.96
N THR A 88 -0.59 0.77 -21.20
CA THR A 88 -1.76 0.83 -22.10
C THR A 88 -2.46 -0.52 -22.30
N SER A 89 -1.86 -1.62 -21.85
CA SER A 89 -2.37 -2.98 -22.12
C SER A 89 -3.74 -3.23 -21.48
N GLY A 90 -3.91 -2.86 -20.21
CA GLY A 90 -5.11 -3.16 -19.42
C GLY A 90 -5.31 -4.67 -19.12
N ASP A 91 -4.31 -5.51 -19.42
CA ASP A 91 -4.35 -6.96 -19.18
C ASP A 91 -3.82 -7.36 -17.80
N ASP A 92 -3.02 -6.49 -17.18
CA ASP A 92 -2.48 -6.60 -15.84
C ASP A 92 -3.36 -5.89 -14.78
N LEU A 93 -2.92 -5.86 -13.52
CA LEU A 93 -3.55 -5.04 -12.47
C LEU A 93 -3.15 -3.56 -12.58
N GLY A 94 -2.04 -3.23 -13.21
CA GLY A 94 -1.53 -1.87 -13.34
C GLY A 94 -1.04 -1.26 -12.02
N VAL A 95 -0.61 -2.08 -11.03
CA VAL A 95 -0.08 -1.57 -9.76
C VAL A 95 1.29 -0.93 -9.95
N GLN A 96 1.55 0.16 -9.25
CA GLN A 96 2.77 0.96 -9.40
C GLN A 96 3.72 0.82 -8.19
N GLY A 97 3.34 0.02 -7.22
CA GLY A 97 4.17 -0.30 -6.06
C GLY A 97 3.85 -1.67 -5.50
N ILE A 98 4.87 -2.34 -4.97
CA ILE A 98 4.75 -3.62 -4.27
C ILE A 98 5.26 -3.44 -2.84
N TRP A 99 4.47 -3.88 -1.86
CA TRP A 99 4.89 -4.01 -0.48
C TRP A 99 5.04 -5.50 -0.15
N LEU A 100 6.29 -5.93 0.10
CA LEU A 100 6.61 -7.28 0.55
C LEU A 100 6.46 -7.38 2.07
N SER A 101 5.72 -8.39 2.58
CA SER A 101 5.82 -8.78 3.99
C SER A 101 7.26 -9.16 4.33
N PRO A 102 7.67 -9.24 5.64
CA PRO A 102 9.05 -9.49 6.00
C PRO A 102 9.63 -10.73 5.32
N ILE A 103 10.87 -10.63 4.82
CA ILE A 103 11.57 -11.70 4.09
C ILE A 103 12.78 -12.26 4.84
N PHE A 104 13.06 -11.75 6.04
CA PHE A 104 14.25 -12.09 6.82
C PHE A 104 14.23 -13.52 7.35
N SER A 105 15.43 -14.08 7.61
CA SER A 105 15.56 -15.34 8.34
C SER A 105 14.79 -15.28 9.66
N SER A 106 13.85 -16.21 9.86
CA SER A 106 12.93 -16.22 11.00
C SER A 106 12.45 -17.64 11.32
N PRO A 107 12.14 -17.96 12.59
CA PRO A 107 11.60 -19.25 12.96
C PRO A 107 10.10 -19.39 12.61
N THR A 108 9.38 -18.27 12.41
CA THR A 108 7.93 -18.29 12.15
C THR A 108 7.60 -18.14 10.66
N TYR A 109 6.37 -18.51 10.29
CA TYR A 109 5.90 -18.35 8.91
C TYR A 109 5.68 -16.88 8.52
N HIS A 110 5.37 -16.01 9.50
CA HIS A 110 5.05 -14.59 9.26
C HIS A 110 6.28 -13.69 9.18
N LYS A 111 7.45 -14.13 9.67
CA LYS A 111 8.75 -13.47 9.58
C LYS A 111 8.92 -12.14 10.35
N TYR A 112 7.95 -11.72 11.15
CA TYR A 112 8.09 -10.50 11.96
C TYR A 112 9.13 -10.63 13.08
N ASP A 113 9.49 -11.84 13.50
CA ASP A 113 10.52 -12.16 14.49
C ASP A 113 11.86 -12.52 13.80
N ALA A 114 12.58 -11.51 13.31
CA ALA A 114 13.83 -11.71 12.57
C ALA A 114 14.94 -12.31 13.45
N LYS A 115 15.53 -13.42 12.99
CA LYS A 115 16.75 -14.01 13.55
C LYS A 115 17.99 -13.29 13.06
N ASP A 116 17.95 -12.81 11.84
CA ASP A 116 19.03 -12.11 11.17
C ASP A 116 18.41 -11.20 10.11
N TYR A 117 18.65 -9.89 10.22
CA TYR A 117 18.15 -8.90 9.26
C TYR A 117 18.95 -8.86 7.96
N TYR A 118 20.18 -9.39 7.94
CA TYR A 118 21.04 -9.40 6.75
C TYR A 118 20.91 -10.69 5.93
N SER A 119 20.04 -11.63 6.36
CA SER A 119 19.80 -12.89 5.66
C SER A 119 18.33 -12.98 5.22
N ILE A 120 18.10 -13.22 3.94
CA ILE A 120 16.78 -13.61 3.44
C ILE A 120 16.48 -15.04 3.92
N ASP A 121 15.24 -15.31 4.32
CA ASP A 121 14.82 -16.66 4.68
C ASP A 121 15.04 -17.60 3.48
N TRP A 122 15.72 -18.71 3.70
CA TRP A 122 16.12 -19.65 2.65
C TRP A 122 14.93 -20.20 1.83
N ARG A 123 13.72 -20.20 2.40
CA ARG A 123 12.48 -20.59 1.70
C ARG A 123 12.01 -19.53 0.71
N PHE A 124 12.40 -18.28 0.92
CA PHE A 124 11.98 -17.16 0.06
C PHE A 124 12.98 -16.87 -1.06
N GLY A 125 14.18 -17.42 -0.99
CA GLY A 125 15.20 -17.24 -2.01
C GLY A 125 16.51 -16.68 -1.47
N THR A 126 17.18 -15.90 -2.29
CA THR A 126 18.51 -15.34 -2.00
C THR A 126 18.52 -13.84 -2.26
N GLU A 127 19.59 -13.16 -1.84
CA GLU A 127 19.86 -11.76 -2.20
C GLU A 127 19.86 -11.56 -3.73
N SER A 128 20.43 -12.51 -4.49
CA SER A 128 20.39 -12.47 -5.95
C SER A 128 18.97 -12.55 -6.52
N THR A 129 18.08 -13.33 -5.90
CA THR A 129 16.66 -13.41 -6.31
C THR A 129 15.93 -12.11 -5.96
N LEU A 130 16.21 -11.53 -4.79
CA LEU A 130 15.65 -10.23 -4.41
C LEU A 130 16.07 -9.14 -5.41
N LYS A 131 17.37 -9.12 -5.77
CA LYS A 131 17.86 -8.15 -6.75
C LYS A 131 17.22 -8.34 -8.13
N GLN A 132 16.99 -9.56 -8.59
CA GLN A 132 16.25 -9.81 -9.83
C GLN A 132 14.82 -9.25 -9.78
N LEU A 133 14.13 -9.42 -8.64
CA LEU A 133 12.79 -8.85 -8.46
C LEU A 133 12.83 -7.32 -8.47
N ILE A 134 13.79 -6.71 -7.76
CA ILE A 134 13.98 -5.26 -7.74
C ILE A 134 14.24 -4.71 -9.15
N ASP A 135 15.19 -5.32 -9.87
CA ASP A 135 15.55 -4.88 -11.22
C ASP A 135 14.32 -4.97 -12.17
N LEU A 136 13.53 -6.04 -12.08
CA LEU A 136 12.29 -6.20 -12.87
C LEU A 136 11.21 -5.18 -12.49
N CYS A 137 11.06 -4.88 -11.19
CA CYS A 137 10.15 -3.82 -10.73
C CYS A 137 10.54 -2.45 -11.32
N HIS A 138 11.82 -2.11 -11.25
CA HIS A 138 12.33 -0.84 -11.75
C HIS A 138 12.22 -0.74 -13.29
N GLU A 139 12.47 -1.83 -14.02
CA GLU A 139 12.27 -1.89 -15.48
C GLU A 139 10.82 -1.52 -15.87
N ARG A 140 9.85 -1.88 -15.01
CA ARG A 140 8.42 -1.63 -15.22
C ARG A 140 7.89 -0.37 -14.48
N ASN A 141 8.77 0.47 -13.98
CA ASN A 141 8.42 1.65 -13.17
C ASN A 141 7.56 1.31 -11.93
N VAL A 142 7.75 0.14 -11.34
CA VAL A 142 7.11 -0.29 -10.11
C VAL A 142 8.08 -0.08 -8.94
N LYS A 143 7.66 0.64 -7.90
CA LYS A 143 8.43 0.74 -6.65
C LYS A 143 8.25 -0.52 -5.81
N ILE A 144 9.32 -0.93 -5.14
CA ILE A 144 9.29 -2.07 -4.23
C ILE A 144 9.73 -1.66 -2.83
N ILE A 145 8.85 -1.85 -1.84
CA ILE A 145 9.13 -1.57 -0.43
C ILE A 145 9.11 -2.84 0.40
N LEU A 146 9.92 -2.85 1.45
CA LEU A 146 10.08 -3.99 2.34
C LEU A 146 9.46 -3.69 3.70
N ASP A 147 8.74 -4.65 4.27
CA ASP A 147 8.27 -4.58 5.66
C ASP A 147 9.45 -4.73 6.62
N LEU A 148 9.66 -3.73 7.47
CA LEU A 148 10.80 -3.69 8.39
C LEU A 148 10.32 -3.47 9.83
N ALA A 149 10.26 -4.56 10.60
CA ALA A 149 9.95 -4.54 12.02
C ALA A 149 11.23 -4.26 12.82
N ILE A 150 11.52 -2.98 13.09
CA ILE A 150 12.72 -2.60 13.86
C ILE A 150 12.51 -2.61 15.37
N ASN A 151 11.27 -2.71 15.86
CA ASN A 151 10.95 -2.62 17.28
C ASN A 151 11.53 -3.79 18.11
N HIS A 152 11.55 -4.99 17.54
CA HIS A 152 11.91 -6.23 18.22
C HIS A 152 12.63 -7.20 17.29
N THR A 153 13.22 -8.22 17.85
CA THR A 153 13.83 -9.33 17.10
C THR A 153 13.21 -10.66 17.53
N SER A 154 13.60 -11.77 16.90
CA SER A 154 13.35 -13.10 17.46
C SER A 154 14.15 -13.31 18.75
N SER A 155 13.59 -14.08 19.69
CA SER A 155 14.34 -14.60 20.84
C SER A 155 15.49 -15.54 20.42
N GLN A 156 15.55 -15.95 19.15
CA GLN A 156 16.63 -16.73 18.53
C GLN A 156 17.66 -15.85 17.79
N ASN A 157 17.50 -14.52 17.79
CA ASN A 157 18.47 -13.59 17.21
C ASN A 157 19.77 -13.62 18.04
N GLU A 158 20.92 -13.61 17.36
CA GLU A 158 22.23 -13.67 18.02
C GLU A 158 22.44 -12.51 19.00
N TRP A 159 21.92 -11.31 18.68
CA TRP A 159 21.98 -10.16 19.59
C TRP A 159 21.28 -10.45 20.92
N PHE A 160 20.10 -11.08 20.87
CA PHE A 160 19.36 -11.44 22.09
C PHE A 160 20.03 -12.57 22.86
N LEU A 161 20.61 -13.57 22.19
CA LEU A 161 21.34 -14.65 22.85
C LEU A 161 22.58 -14.10 23.59
N GLN A 162 23.31 -13.18 22.98
CA GLN A 162 24.44 -12.50 23.61
C GLN A 162 24.00 -11.56 24.75
N PHE A 163 22.89 -10.82 24.58
CA PHE A 163 22.29 -10.02 25.64
C PHE A 163 21.97 -10.90 26.87
N LYS A 164 21.25 -12.01 26.69
CA LYS A 164 20.93 -12.93 27.81
C LYS A 164 22.20 -13.40 28.51
N LYS A 165 23.18 -13.89 27.76
CA LYS A 165 24.45 -14.36 28.31
C LYS A 165 25.17 -13.25 29.10
N ALA A 166 25.24 -12.04 28.57
CA ALA A 166 25.86 -10.91 29.25
C ALA A 166 25.16 -10.56 30.57
N ARG A 167 23.79 -10.59 30.57
CA ARG A 167 22.99 -10.36 31.78
C ARG A 167 23.20 -11.48 32.82
N GLU A 168 23.19 -12.74 32.41
CA GLU A 168 23.41 -13.92 33.27
C GLU A 168 24.79 -13.91 33.92
N THR A 169 25.83 -13.48 33.20
CA THR A 169 27.22 -13.43 33.71
C THR A 169 27.58 -12.10 34.36
N GLY A 170 26.73 -11.08 34.27
CA GLY A 170 27.02 -9.72 34.74
C GLY A 170 28.12 -8.99 33.94
N ASP A 171 28.36 -9.38 32.69
CA ASP A 171 29.37 -8.79 31.80
C ASP A 171 28.88 -7.47 31.22
N VAL A 172 29.02 -6.40 32.00
CA VAL A 172 28.60 -5.04 31.63
C VAL A 172 29.39 -4.43 30.46
N ASN A 173 30.55 -5.01 30.12
CA ASN A 173 31.38 -4.56 29.00
C ASN A 173 31.01 -5.25 27.67
N ASN A 174 30.12 -6.21 27.69
CA ASN A 174 29.64 -6.86 26.48
C ASN A 174 28.84 -5.86 25.63
N LYS A 175 29.12 -5.78 24.32
CA LYS A 175 28.43 -4.92 23.36
C LYS A 175 26.90 -5.01 23.50
N TYR A 176 26.38 -6.21 23.74
CA TYR A 176 24.94 -6.49 23.77
C TYR A 176 24.31 -6.34 25.15
N TYR A 177 25.05 -6.00 26.22
CA TYR A 177 24.52 -5.94 27.59
C TYR A 177 23.27 -5.04 27.72
N ASN A 178 23.16 -3.96 26.94
CA ASN A 178 22.04 -3.01 26.93
C ASN A 178 21.35 -2.95 25.54
N TYR A 179 21.40 -4.00 24.74
CA TYR A 179 20.81 -4.01 23.40
C TYR A 179 19.27 -4.11 23.44
N TYR A 180 18.70 -4.69 24.49
CA TYR A 180 17.27 -4.87 24.66
C TYR A 180 16.76 -4.11 25.88
N SER A 181 15.50 -3.65 25.80
CA SER A 181 14.81 -3.01 26.92
C SER A 181 14.66 -3.99 28.08
N CYS A 182 15.26 -3.69 29.22
CA CYS A 182 15.27 -4.56 30.39
C CYS A 182 15.17 -3.73 31.67
N VAL A 183 14.28 -4.15 32.54
CA VAL A 183 14.03 -3.53 33.86
C VAL A 183 14.16 -4.53 34.99
N THR A 184 14.32 -4.07 36.22
CA THR A 184 14.21 -4.89 37.44
C THR A 184 12.75 -5.14 37.80
N ALA A 185 12.48 -6.05 38.72
CA ALA A 185 11.12 -6.38 39.16
C ALA A 185 10.32 -5.16 39.67
N THR A 186 11.02 -4.18 40.27
CA THR A 186 10.43 -2.97 40.86
C THR A 186 10.21 -1.83 39.86
N GLU A 187 10.84 -1.90 38.69
CA GLU A 187 10.77 -0.86 37.65
C GLU A 187 9.73 -1.14 36.58
N LYS A 188 9.05 -2.27 36.63
CA LYS A 188 8.03 -2.65 35.65
C LYS A 188 6.92 -1.60 35.56
N LYS A 189 6.60 -1.18 34.33
CA LYS A 189 5.50 -0.27 34.03
C LYS A 189 4.19 -1.03 33.87
N SER A 190 3.09 -0.44 34.30
CA SER A 190 1.75 -0.97 34.03
C SER A 190 1.43 -0.92 32.54
N GLY A 191 0.77 -1.96 32.02
CA GLY A 191 0.39 -2.04 30.60
C GLY A 191 1.49 -2.55 29.66
N VAL A 192 2.71 -2.74 30.15
CA VAL A 192 3.84 -3.30 29.40
C VAL A 192 4.01 -4.77 29.74
N THR A 193 4.23 -5.60 28.73
CA THR A 193 4.50 -7.02 28.90
C THR A 193 5.98 -7.30 29.06
N TYR A 194 6.35 -8.09 30.06
CA TYR A 194 7.72 -8.43 30.37
C TYR A 194 7.91 -9.92 30.55
N GLN A 195 9.06 -10.42 30.13
CA GLN A 195 9.51 -11.79 30.43
C GLN A 195 10.82 -11.78 31.20
N LYS A 196 10.92 -12.64 32.23
CA LYS A 196 12.10 -12.72 33.08
C LYS A 196 13.20 -13.56 32.44
N ILE A 197 14.46 -13.10 32.50
CA ILE A 197 15.62 -13.93 32.28
C ILE A 197 15.85 -14.79 33.54
N ALA A 198 15.98 -16.08 33.36
CA ALA A 198 16.19 -17.00 34.48
C ALA A 198 17.48 -16.69 35.25
N GLY A 199 17.41 -16.73 36.58
CA GLY A 199 18.59 -16.54 37.44
C GLY A 199 19.00 -15.10 37.70
N VAL A 200 18.44 -14.09 37.00
CA VAL A 200 18.79 -12.68 37.16
C VAL A 200 17.56 -11.80 37.37
N ASP A 201 17.73 -10.62 37.98
CA ASP A 201 16.68 -9.62 38.10
C ASP A 201 16.66 -8.71 36.87
N CYS A 202 16.35 -9.31 35.73
CA CYS A 202 16.20 -8.66 34.45
C CYS A 202 14.94 -9.17 33.76
N TYR A 203 14.03 -8.25 33.45
CA TYR A 203 12.77 -8.49 32.77
C TYR A 203 12.80 -7.71 31.46
N TYR A 204 12.95 -8.42 30.33
CA TYR A 204 12.94 -7.78 29.03
C TYR A 204 11.52 -7.51 28.56
N GLU A 205 11.38 -6.41 27.84
CA GLU A 205 10.13 -5.96 27.23
C GLU A 205 9.77 -6.83 26.02
N CYS A 206 8.49 -7.22 25.89
CA CYS A 206 8.02 -8.13 24.85
C CYS A 206 6.51 -8.01 24.63
N ASN A 207 6.06 -6.81 24.19
CA ASN A 207 4.63 -6.50 24.12
C ASN A 207 3.86 -7.36 23.11
N PHE A 208 4.50 -7.92 22.10
CA PHE A 208 3.88 -8.81 21.11
C PHE A 208 3.90 -10.28 21.53
N SER A 209 5.05 -10.77 21.97
CA SER A 209 5.24 -12.16 22.41
C SER A 209 6.53 -12.28 23.21
N GLY A 210 6.59 -13.23 24.15
CA GLY A 210 7.83 -13.56 24.85
C GLY A 210 9.00 -13.96 23.92
N ASP A 211 8.67 -14.40 22.71
CA ASP A 211 9.65 -14.72 21.66
C ASP A 211 10.04 -13.53 20.78
N MET A 212 9.50 -12.33 21.07
CA MET A 212 9.77 -11.07 20.37
C MET A 212 10.31 -10.01 21.35
N PRO A 213 11.56 -10.14 21.84
CA PRO A 213 12.17 -9.16 22.74
C PRO A 213 12.37 -7.83 22.03
N GLU A 214 12.05 -6.73 22.73
CA GLU A 214 12.11 -5.38 22.18
C GLU A 214 13.50 -4.75 22.36
N LEU A 215 13.96 -4.10 21.30
CA LEU A 215 15.26 -3.44 21.25
C LEU A 215 15.25 -2.17 22.11
N ASN A 216 16.42 -1.81 22.64
CA ASN A 216 16.61 -0.62 23.46
C ASN A 216 17.10 0.56 22.61
N PHE A 217 16.18 1.39 22.15
CA PHE A 217 16.52 2.58 21.34
C PHE A 217 17.12 3.75 22.13
N ASP A 218 17.27 3.65 23.44
CA ASP A 218 18.13 4.55 24.21
C ASP A 218 19.62 4.24 24.02
N ASN A 219 19.94 3.05 23.50
CA ASN A 219 21.30 2.67 23.16
C ASN A 219 21.66 3.16 21.74
N PRO A 220 22.64 4.08 21.58
CA PRO A 220 23.04 4.57 20.26
C PRO A 220 23.50 3.47 19.30
N ALA A 221 24.11 2.39 19.81
CA ALA A 221 24.55 1.26 18.97
C ALA A 221 23.37 0.49 18.36
N VAL A 222 22.22 0.44 19.03
CA VAL A 222 20.99 -0.14 18.47
C VAL A 222 20.42 0.76 17.37
N ARG A 223 20.41 2.07 17.58
CA ARG A 223 19.98 3.05 16.56
C ARG A 223 20.82 2.96 15.29
N GLU A 224 22.15 2.91 15.47
CA GLU A 224 23.09 2.77 14.35
C GLU A 224 22.90 1.44 13.62
N GLU A 225 22.74 0.33 14.35
CA GLU A 225 22.53 -0.98 13.77
C GLU A 225 21.24 -1.02 12.91
N MET A 226 20.13 -0.46 13.41
CA MET A 226 18.88 -0.42 12.64
C MET A 226 18.95 0.51 11.43
N LEU A 227 19.72 1.59 11.48
CA LEU A 227 20.05 2.40 10.30
C LEU A 227 20.85 1.60 9.27
N ASN A 228 21.84 0.84 9.72
CA ASN A 228 22.68 0.00 8.83
C ASN A 228 21.85 -1.09 8.16
N VAL A 229 20.91 -1.70 8.87
CA VAL A 229 19.95 -2.65 8.27
C VAL A 229 19.15 -2.00 7.14
N ALA A 230 18.58 -0.81 7.38
CA ALA A 230 17.81 -0.11 6.36
C ALA A 230 18.70 0.28 5.16
N LYS A 231 19.89 0.84 5.41
CA LYS A 231 20.85 1.21 4.35
C LYS A 231 21.29 0.02 3.50
N TYR A 232 21.49 -1.15 4.11
CA TYR A 232 21.83 -2.39 3.39
C TYR A 232 20.78 -2.72 2.32
N TYR A 233 19.48 -2.64 2.64
CA TYR A 233 18.42 -2.92 1.67
C TYR A 233 18.24 -1.78 0.64
N LEU A 234 18.47 -0.52 1.02
CA LEU A 234 18.53 0.59 0.07
C LEU A 234 19.67 0.42 -0.94
N ASP A 235 20.84 -0.08 -0.50
CA ASP A 235 21.97 -0.38 -1.38
C ASP A 235 21.69 -1.54 -2.35
N LEU A 236 20.80 -2.48 -1.97
CA LEU A 236 20.29 -3.51 -2.88
C LEU A 236 19.29 -2.98 -3.90
N GLY A 237 18.74 -1.78 -3.68
CA GLY A 237 17.81 -1.11 -4.58
C GLY A 237 16.36 -1.09 -4.11
N ILE A 238 16.05 -1.47 -2.87
CA ILE A 238 14.71 -1.28 -2.28
C ILE A 238 14.38 0.22 -2.25
N ASP A 239 13.18 0.60 -2.67
CA ASP A 239 12.74 2.01 -2.76
C ASP A 239 12.31 2.59 -1.40
N GLY A 240 12.16 1.77 -0.38
CA GLY A 240 11.75 2.21 0.94
C GLY A 240 11.15 1.12 1.81
N PHE A 241 10.41 1.54 2.83
CA PHE A 241 9.96 0.62 3.87
C PHE A 241 8.51 0.87 4.31
N ARG A 242 7.82 -0.23 4.64
CA ARG A 242 6.73 -0.18 5.60
C ARG A 242 7.31 -0.48 6.98
N PHE A 243 7.24 0.48 7.88
CA PHE A 243 7.68 0.29 9.26
C PHE A 243 6.56 -0.27 10.12
N ASP A 244 6.84 -1.45 10.69
CA ASP A 244 5.94 -2.15 11.61
C ASP A 244 5.87 -1.43 12.96
N ALA A 245 4.67 -1.38 13.55
CA ALA A 245 4.43 -1.05 14.95
C ALA A 245 5.13 0.23 15.44
N ILE A 246 5.11 1.33 14.65
CA ILE A 246 5.93 2.53 14.91
C ILE A 246 5.71 3.17 16.29
N LYS A 247 4.55 3.01 16.91
CA LYS A 247 4.24 3.52 18.25
C LYS A 247 4.91 2.73 19.38
N TYR A 248 5.45 1.55 19.09
CA TYR A 248 6.03 0.66 20.10
C TYR A 248 7.52 0.92 20.35
N ILE A 249 8.19 1.76 19.55
CA ILE A 249 9.61 2.14 19.77
C ILE A 249 9.85 2.63 21.21
N TYR A 250 8.90 3.39 21.75
CA TYR A 250 8.79 3.74 23.17
C TYR A 250 7.33 3.56 23.57
N PHE A 251 6.93 2.33 23.92
CA PHE A 251 5.54 2.00 24.18
C PHE A 251 4.91 2.88 25.27
N GLY A 252 3.78 3.52 24.92
CA GLY A 252 3.07 4.45 25.80
C GLY A 252 3.70 5.84 25.92
N GLU A 253 4.78 6.14 25.20
CA GLU A 253 5.48 7.43 25.21
C GLU A 253 5.47 8.05 23.80
N THR A 254 4.27 8.36 23.27
CA THR A 254 4.05 8.80 21.87
C THR A 254 5.03 9.90 21.43
N LYS A 255 5.25 10.92 22.27
CA LYS A 255 6.19 12.00 21.94
C LYS A 255 7.61 11.48 21.67
N ARG A 256 8.13 10.59 22.50
CA ARG A 256 9.46 10.00 22.31
C ARG A 256 9.53 9.14 21.05
N SER A 257 8.45 8.39 20.75
CA SER A 257 8.35 7.62 19.52
C SER A 257 8.37 8.53 18.29
N VAL A 258 7.64 9.65 18.31
CA VAL A 258 7.66 10.66 17.23
C VAL A 258 9.06 11.25 17.05
N GLU A 259 9.71 11.71 18.13
CA GLU A 259 11.08 12.26 18.12
C GLU A 259 12.10 11.25 17.56
N PHE A 260 11.94 9.95 17.88
CA PHE A 260 12.76 8.89 17.30
C PHE A 260 12.55 8.78 15.79
N TRP A 261 11.29 8.76 15.32
CA TRP A 261 10.99 8.61 13.90
C TRP A 261 11.40 9.85 13.09
N GLU A 262 11.29 11.06 13.65
CA GLU A 262 11.82 12.27 13.02
C GLU A 262 13.34 12.16 12.79
N TRP A 263 14.08 11.72 13.80
CA TRP A 263 15.51 11.47 13.67
C TRP A 263 15.81 10.37 12.66
N TYR A 264 15.16 9.19 12.77
CA TYR A 264 15.44 8.03 11.93
C TYR A 264 15.15 8.32 10.44
N MET A 265 14.03 8.97 10.16
CA MET A 265 13.66 9.36 8.81
C MET A 265 14.55 10.47 8.24
N SER A 266 15.04 11.38 9.08
CA SER A 266 16.05 12.39 8.68
C SER A 266 17.35 11.73 8.21
N GLU A 267 17.85 10.74 8.94
CA GLU A 267 19.04 9.97 8.55
C GLU A 267 18.84 9.16 7.26
N LEU A 268 17.68 8.53 7.11
CA LEU A 268 17.37 7.77 5.89
C LEU A 268 17.21 8.67 4.66
N ARG A 269 16.53 9.82 4.79
CA ARG A 269 16.41 10.79 3.67
C ARG A 269 17.73 11.44 3.30
N ALA A 270 18.61 11.66 4.27
CA ALA A 270 19.97 12.12 3.99
C ALA A 270 20.79 11.08 3.18
N TYR A 271 20.50 9.79 3.37
CA TYR A 271 21.12 8.69 2.64
C TYR A 271 20.45 8.44 1.26
N SER A 272 19.11 8.39 1.23
CA SER A 272 18.31 8.16 0.03
C SER A 272 17.17 9.18 -0.01
N PRO A 273 17.34 10.33 -0.71
CA PRO A 273 16.36 11.42 -0.71
C PRO A 273 14.97 11.03 -1.24
N GLU A 274 14.91 10.08 -2.18
CA GLU A 274 13.66 9.62 -2.82
C GLU A 274 13.00 8.44 -2.09
N ILE A 275 13.45 8.11 -0.87
CA ILE A 275 12.93 6.98 -0.11
C ILE A 275 11.43 7.12 0.15
N TYR A 276 10.66 6.06 -0.14
CA TYR A 276 9.24 5.97 0.19
C TYR A 276 9.04 5.19 1.49
N CYS A 277 8.44 5.83 2.50
CA CYS A 277 8.16 5.16 3.76
C CYS A 277 6.71 5.34 4.20
N VAL A 278 6.14 4.28 4.77
CA VAL A 278 4.82 4.28 5.38
C VAL A 278 4.87 3.59 6.74
N GLY A 279 4.28 4.21 7.76
CA GLY A 279 4.28 3.72 9.14
C GLY A 279 2.97 3.02 9.51
N GLU A 280 3.09 1.90 10.20
CA GLU A 280 1.93 1.26 10.83
C GLU A 280 1.76 1.79 12.26
N CYS A 281 0.76 2.65 12.43
CA CYS A 281 0.29 3.14 13.71
C CYS A 281 -1.18 2.77 13.92
N TRP A 282 -1.44 1.57 14.40
CA TRP A 282 -2.81 1.16 14.71
C TRP A 282 -3.28 1.80 16.01
N SER A 283 -3.81 3.01 15.90
CA SER A 283 -4.22 3.83 17.03
C SER A 283 -5.32 4.82 16.64
N ALA A 284 -5.73 5.67 17.59
CA ALA A 284 -6.63 6.79 17.30
C ALA A 284 -6.00 7.75 16.29
N GLU A 285 -6.79 8.32 15.40
CA GLU A 285 -6.34 9.22 14.34
C GLU A 285 -5.48 10.39 14.87
N SER A 286 -5.83 10.94 16.04
CA SER A 286 -5.08 12.03 16.68
C SER A 286 -3.64 11.63 17.07
N GLU A 287 -3.36 10.34 17.29
CA GLU A 287 -2.02 9.83 17.49
C GLU A 287 -1.32 9.59 16.15
N VAL A 288 -2.02 8.98 15.19
CA VAL A 288 -1.50 8.74 13.83
C VAL A 288 -1.00 10.02 13.17
N LEU A 289 -1.76 11.11 13.26
CA LEU A 289 -1.40 12.40 12.67
C LEU A 289 -0.10 12.99 13.23
N GLN A 290 0.33 12.62 14.43
CA GLN A 290 1.61 13.09 14.99
C GLN A 290 2.84 12.52 14.26
N TYR A 291 2.70 11.36 13.59
CA TYR A 291 3.80 10.73 12.84
C TYR A 291 3.94 11.26 11.41
N TYR A 292 2.94 12.01 10.89
CA TYR A 292 3.00 12.55 9.53
C TYR A 292 4.16 13.51 9.27
N GLY A 293 4.70 14.14 10.31
CA GLY A 293 5.95 14.91 10.22
C GLY A 293 7.16 14.06 9.79
N SER A 294 7.13 12.77 10.09
CA SER A 294 8.20 11.83 9.77
C SER A 294 7.91 11.04 8.50
N MET A 295 6.71 10.47 8.35
CA MET A 295 6.32 9.59 7.24
C MET A 295 4.80 9.52 7.10
N ASN A 296 4.31 9.10 5.93
CA ASN A 296 2.90 8.77 5.75
C ASN A 296 2.51 7.58 6.64
N CYS A 297 1.24 7.50 7.04
CA CYS A 297 0.74 6.43 7.89
C CYS A 297 -0.52 5.80 7.31
N PHE A 298 -0.71 4.49 7.57
CA PHE A 298 -1.93 3.79 7.22
C PHE A 298 -3.15 4.38 7.94
N ASN A 299 -4.21 4.61 7.18
CA ASN A 299 -5.48 5.09 7.71
C ASN A 299 -6.38 3.93 8.15
N PHE A 300 -6.19 3.45 9.36
CA PHE A 300 -6.99 2.36 9.93
C PHE A 300 -8.48 2.70 10.09
N THR A 301 -8.85 3.99 10.16
CA THR A 301 -10.26 4.41 10.25
C THR A 301 -11.05 4.08 8.97
N THR A 302 -10.36 3.99 7.83
CA THR A 302 -10.97 3.61 6.54
C THR A 302 -11.01 2.11 6.28
N SER A 303 -10.41 1.30 7.14
CA SER A 303 -10.28 -0.15 6.97
C SER A 303 -11.26 -0.96 7.83
N GLY A 304 -11.49 -2.21 7.43
CA GLY A 304 -12.32 -3.15 8.17
C GLY A 304 -13.82 -2.98 7.93
N ALA A 305 -14.59 -3.92 8.49
CA ALA A 305 -16.01 -4.11 8.21
C ALA A 305 -16.92 -2.93 8.55
N GLU A 306 -16.51 -2.11 9.52
CA GLU A 306 -17.30 -0.96 10.02
C GLU A 306 -16.85 0.39 9.43
N SER A 307 -15.91 0.37 8.48
CA SER A 307 -15.37 1.59 7.88
C SER A 307 -16.39 2.34 7.03
N VAL A 308 -16.09 3.62 6.76
CA VAL A 308 -16.92 4.47 5.90
C VAL A 308 -17.03 3.94 4.47
N PHE A 309 -15.97 3.30 3.94
CA PHE A 309 -16.00 2.66 2.63
C PHE A 309 -17.01 1.51 2.61
N ILE A 310 -16.91 0.60 3.57
CA ILE A 310 -17.72 -0.60 3.61
C ILE A 310 -19.19 -0.28 3.93
N SER A 311 -19.43 0.63 4.87
CA SER A 311 -20.77 1.10 5.20
C SER A 311 -21.47 1.74 3.98
N SER A 312 -20.76 2.60 3.25
CA SER A 312 -21.29 3.25 2.04
C SER A 312 -21.53 2.24 0.91
N ALA A 313 -20.57 1.33 0.64
CA ALA A 313 -20.70 0.30 -0.37
C ALA A 313 -21.88 -0.65 -0.14
N LYS A 314 -22.25 -0.89 1.12
CA LYS A 314 -23.44 -1.67 1.51
C LYS A 314 -24.76 -0.87 1.41
N GLY A 315 -24.75 0.34 0.88
CA GLY A 315 -25.93 1.18 0.72
C GLY A 315 -26.26 2.06 1.95
N GLY A 316 -25.30 2.26 2.84
CA GLY A 316 -25.35 3.29 3.88
C GLY A 316 -25.32 4.70 3.30
N SER A 317 -25.45 5.72 4.16
CA SER A 317 -25.34 7.11 3.71
C SER A 317 -23.94 7.41 3.21
N ILE A 318 -23.82 7.88 1.97
CA ILE A 318 -22.53 8.26 1.37
C ILE A 318 -21.95 9.52 2.03
N SER A 319 -22.75 10.34 2.69
CA SER A 319 -22.29 11.60 3.31
C SER A 319 -21.20 11.39 4.36
N ASN A 320 -21.24 10.26 5.08
CA ASN A 320 -20.19 9.94 6.07
C ASN A 320 -18.84 9.71 5.40
N TYR A 321 -18.84 9.01 4.26
CA TYR A 321 -17.65 8.81 3.44
C TYR A 321 -17.11 10.14 2.91
N LEU A 322 -17.98 10.95 2.29
CA LEU A 322 -17.59 12.22 1.68
C LEU A 322 -16.96 13.17 2.72
N GLY A 323 -17.67 13.42 3.83
CA GLY A 323 -17.17 14.31 4.87
C GLY A 323 -15.90 13.78 5.55
N TYR A 324 -15.74 12.45 5.66
CA TYR A 324 -14.52 11.88 6.21
C TYR A 324 -13.31 12.08 5.26
N ILE A 325 -13.44 11.76 3.97
CA ILE A 325 -12.34 11.86 3.00
C ILE A 325 -11.85 13.31 2.89
N GLU A 326 -12.77 14.27 2.69
CA GLU A 326 -12.44 15.69 2.62
C GLU A 326 -11.70 16.16 3.88
N SER A 327 -12.30 15.96 5.04
CA SER A 327 -11.73 16.43 6.31
C SER A 327 -10.44 15.68 6.71
N TYR A 328 -10.28 14.41 6.32
CA TYR A 328 -9.04 13.68 6.58
C TYR A 328 -7.89 14.20 5.71
N GLN A 329 -8.13 14.47 4.43
CA GLN A 329 -7.13 15.08 3.55
C GLN A 329 -6.65 16.43 4.11
N GLU A 330 -7.58 17.27 4.58
CA GLU A 330 -7.25 18.55 5.22
C GLU A 330 -6.36 18.36 6.46
N ARG A 331 -6.71 17.40 7.34
CA ARG A 331 -5.91 17.11 8.55
C ARG A 331 -4.53 16.58 8.23
N VAL A 332 -4.41 15.72 7.23
CA VAL A 332 -3.11 15.21 6.77
C VAL A 332 -2.25 16.36 6.24
N LYS A 333 -2.81 17.22 5.35
CA LYS A 333 -2.10 18.40 4.83
C LYS A 333 -1.69 19.40 5.93
N ALA A 334 -2.52 19.54 6.97
CA ALA A 334 -2.21 20.38 8.11
C ALA A 334 -1.07 19.82 8.97
N ALA A 335 -0.96 18.48 9.07
CA ALA A 335 0.13 17.81 9.78
C ALA A 335 1.43 17.80 8.96
N ASN A 336 1.32 17.63 7.64
CA ASN A 336 2.43 17.69 6.68
C ASN A 336 1.88 18.08 5.30
N SER A 337 2.34 19.20 4.73
CA SER A 337 1.89 19.68 3.40
C SER A 337 2.13 18.69 2.28
N GLU A 338 3.18 17.86 2.39
CA GLU A 338 3.54 16.79 1.46
C GLU A 338 2.95 15.43 1.86
N GLY A 339 2.18 15.40 2.95
CA GLY A 339 1.56 14.18 3.47
C GLY A 339 0.42 13.70 2.57
N MET A 340 0.31 12.38 2.40
CA MET A 340 -0.77 11.78 1.63
C MET A 340 -1.52 10.72 2.43
N PRO A 341 -2.86 10.63 2.28
CA PRO A 341 -3.64 9.53 2.85
C PRO A 341 -3.20 8.17 2.29
N ILE A 342 -3.06 7.17 3.16
CA ILE A 342 -2.79 5.79 2.77
C ILE A 342 -4.00 4.94 3.14
N SER A 343 -4.92 4.80 2.19
CA SER A 343 -6.18 4.07 2.37
C SER A 343 -6.04 2.60 1.98
N PHE A 344 -6.77 1.73 2.69
CA PHE A 344 -6.84 0.30 2.40
C PHE A 344 -8.13 -0.28 2.99
N LEU A 345 -8.59 -1.44 2.49
CA LEU A 345 -9.80 -2.09 3.04
C LEU A 345 -9.46 -3.12 4.11
N SER A 346 -8.44 -3.92 3.89
CA SER A 346 -7.91 -4.89 4.86
C SER A 346 -6.42 -5.14 4.62
N ASN A 347 -5.76 -5.83 5.56
CA ASN A 347 -4.37 -6.26 5.46
C ASN A 347 -4.19 -7.66 6.09
N HIS A 348 -2.94 -8.10 6.23
CA HIS A 348 -2.58 -9.41 6.77
C HIS A 348 -2.91 -9.59 8.28
N ASP A 349 -3.22 -8.52 9.01
CA ASP A 349 -3.61 -8.52 10.43
C ASP A 349 -5.10 -8.30 10.66
N MET A 350 -5.87 -8.16 9.58
CA MET A 350 -7.32 -7.95 9.60
C MET A 350 -8.05 -9.08 8.89
N ASP A 351 -9.32 -9.30 9.24
CA ASP A 351 -10.16 -10.21 8.47
C ASP A 351 -10.34 -9.67 7.05
N ARG A 352 -10.22 -10.57 6.07
CA ARG A 352 -10.33 -10.21 4.64
C ARG A 352 -11.69 -9.62 4.35
N ILE A 353 -11.69 -8.49 3.67
CA ILE A 353 -12.88 -7.68 3.50
C ILE A 353 -14.00 -8.38 2.70
N ALA A 354 -13.65 -9.26 1.78
CA ALA A 354 -14.61 -10.03 0.99
C ALA A 354 -15.60 -10.83 1.85
N GLY A 355 -15.20 -11.24 3.07
CA GLY A 355 -16.07 -11.93 4.01
C GLY A 355 -17.20 -11.07 4.57
N THR A 356 -17.15 -9.76 4.41
CA THR A 356 -18.16 -8.82 4.94
C THR A 356 -19.30 -8.53 3.96
N PHE A 357 -19.13 -8.90 2.68
CA PHE A 357 -20.10 -8.61 1.63
C PHE A 357 -20.97 -9.83 1.29
N ILE A 358 -22.23 -9.56 0.97
CA ILE A 358 -23.17 -10.56 0.44
C ILE A 358 -23.14 -10.56 -1.09
N LEU A 359 -23.03 -9.36 -1.69
CA LEU A 359 -23.06 -9.16 -3.13
C LEU A 359 -21.71 -8.70 -3.64
N GLU A 360 -21.25 -9.26 -4.76
CA GLU A 360 -20.01 -8.85 -5.42
C GLU A 360 -20.05 -7.38 -5.87
N SER A 361 -21.23 -6.87 -6.29
CA SER A 361 -21.39 -5.47 -6.66
C SER A 361 -21.04 -4.50 -5.52
N GLN A 362 -21.31 -4.88 -4.25
CA GLN A 362 -20.91 -4.09 -3.09
C GLN A 362 -19.39 -4.09 -2.90
N MET A 363 -18.72 -5.19 -3.22
CA MET A 363 -17.27 -5.27 -3.16
C MET A 363 -16.62 -4.40 -4.26
N ARG A 364 -17.17 -4.40 -5.47
CA ARG A 364 -16.76 -3.49 -6.55
C ARG A 364 -16.96 -2.03 -6.15
N MET A 365 -18.10 -1.70 -5.54
CA MET A 365 -18.35 -0.35 -5.04
C MET A 365 -17.33 0.05 -3.96
N ALA A 366 -16.97 -0.85 -3.04
CA ALA A 366 -15.95 -0.57 -2.05
C ALA A 366 -14.58 -0.31 -2.70
N ALA A 367 -14.22 -1.09 -3.73
CA ALA A 367 -13.02 -0.85 -4.53
C ALA A 367 -13.04 0.53 -5.20
N ASN A 368 -14.15 0.90 -5.85
CA ASN A 368 -14.32 2.23 -6.44
C ASN A 368 -14.16 3.35 -5.40
N LEU A 369 -14.78 3.22 -4.23
CA LEU A 369 -14.73 4.26 -3.20
C LEU A 369 -13.30 4.53 -2.72
N TYR A 370 -12.50 3.49 -2.39
CA TYR A 370 -11.16 3.75 -1.85
C TYR A 370 -10.10 3.98 -2.93
N LEU A 371 -10.20 3.33 -4.10
CA LEU A 371 -9.26 3.54 -5.19
C LEU A 371 -9.49 4.88 -5.92
N LEU A 372 -10.70 5.45 -5.86
CA LEU A 372 -10.98 6.80 -6.34
C LEU A 372 -10.86 7.87 -5.24
N SER A 373 -10.26 7.56 -4.10
CA SER A 373 -9.94 8.52 -3.02
C SER A 373 -8.51 9.06 -3.17
N PRO A 374 -8.16 10.21 -2.52
CA PRO A 374 -6.84 10.83 -2.62
C PRO A 374 -5.74 9.98 -1.98
N GLY A 375 -4.49 10.26 -2.35
CA GLY A 375 -3.29 9.68 -1.75
C GLY A 375 -2.80 8.40 -2.44
N SER A 376 -2.28 7.44 -1.66
CA SER A 376 -1.65 6.22 -2.15
C SER A 376 -2.31 4.98 -1.53
N PRO A 377 -3.33 4.39 -2.21
CA PRO A 377 -4.05 3.23 -1.68
C PRO A 377 -3.21 1.96 -1.73
N VAL A 378 -3.53 1.03 -0.83
CA VAL A 378 -2.89 -0.29 -0.76
C VAL A 378 -3.94 -1.39 -0.89
N ILE A 379 -3.72 -2.28 -1.86
CA ILE A 379 -4.54 -3.48 -2.10
C ILE A 379 -3.87 -4.67 -1.41
N TYR A 380 -4.60 -5.41 -0.60
CA TYR A 380 -4.09 -6.64 -0.01
C TYR A 380 -4.27 -7.81 -1.00
N TYR A 381 -3.21 -8.59 -1.28
CA TYR A 381 -3.25 -9.66 -2.29
C TYR A 381 -4.49 -10.57 -2.15
N GLY A 382 -5.12 -10.87 -3.27
CA GLY A 382 -6.34 -11.67 -3.34
C GLY A 382 -7.62 -10.91 -3.01
N GLU A 383 -7.56 -9.64 -2.61
CA GLU A 383 -8.73 -8.77 -2.45
C GLU A 383 -9.44 -8.58 -3.80
N GLU A 384 -8.68 -8.40 -4.87
CA GLU A 384 -9.14 -8.19 -6.23
C GLU A 384 -9.88 -9.39 -6.85
N ILE A 385 -9.71 -10.57 -6.29
CA ILE A 385 -10.47 -11.77 -6.69
C ILE A 385 -11.49 -12.20 -5.63
N GLY A 386 -11.57 -11.51 -4.51
CA GLY A 386 -12.54 -11.76 -3.45
C GLY A 386 -12.19 -12.88 -2.50
N ILE A 387 -10.91 -13.20 -2.28
CA ILE A 387 -10.48 -14.21 -1.28
C ILE A 387 -11.01 -13.84 0.09
N LYS A 388 -11.62 -14.80 0.76
CA LYS A 388 -12.14 -14.69 2.12
C LYS A 388 -11.15 -15.27 3.13
N GLY A 389 -11.23 -14.80 4.37
CA GLY A 389 -10.42 -15.31 5.48
C GLY A 389 -10.64 -14.49 6.74
N SER A 390 -10.70 -15.17 7.88
CA SER A 390 -10.88 -14.55 9.19
C SER A 390 -10.22 -15.38 10.28
N ARG A 391 -9.81 -14.75 11.38
CA ARG A 391 -9.26 -15.47 12.55
C ARG A 391 -10.19 -16.58 13.04
N GLY A 392 -11.49 -16.35 12.98
CA GLY A 392 -12.51 -17.29 13.41
C GLY A 392 -12.35 -17.71 14.88
N SER A 393 -12.97 -18.82 15.24
CA SER A 393 -12.90 -19.38 16.60
C SER A 393 -11.52 -19.93 16.98
N ALA A 394 -10.70 -20.27 15.98
CA ALA A 394 -9.33 -20.74 16.20
C ALA A 394 -8.36 -19.60 16.58
N MET A 395 -8.78 -18.34 16.44
CA MET A 395 -7.99 -17.14 16.74
C MET A 395 -6.61 -17.14 16.07
N THR A 396 -6.53 -17.74 14.87
CA THR A 396 -5.26 -17.83 14.10
C THR A 396 -5.21 -16.83 12.95
N ASP A 397 -4.14 -16.03 12.89
CA ASP A 397 -3.90 -15.08 11.80
C ASP A 397 -3.56 -15.77 10.47
N ALA A 398 -3.15 -17.04 10.51
CA ALA A 398 -2.94 -17.84 9.30
C ALA A 398 -4.18 -17.86 8.39
N ASN A 399 -5.38 -17.83 8.97
CA ASN A 399 -6.64 -17.76 8.23
C ASN A 399 -6.88 -16.44 7.48
N ARG A 400 -6.13 -15.39 7.78
CA ARG A 400 -6.17 -14.09 7.08
C ARG A 400 -5.18 -14.04 5.92
N ARG A 401 -4.21 -14.98 5.92
CA ARG A 401 -3.02 -15.03 5.06
C ARG A 401 -3.04 -16.26 4.16
N LEU A 402 -4.24 -16.68 3.73
CA LEU A 402 -4.45 -17.88 2.89
C LEU A 402 -3.77 -17.75 1.54
N ALA A 403 -3.45 -18.89 0.93
CA ALA A 403 -2.82 -18.97 -0.38
C ALA A 403 -3.63 -18.26 -1.46
N MET A 404 -2.93 -17.60 -2.39
CA MET A 404 -3.52 -17.00 -3.58
C MET A 404 -4.13 -18.09 -4.47
N LEU A 405 -5.30 -17.83 -5.04
CA LEU A 405 -6.04 -18.79 -5.85
C LEU A 405 -5.74 -18.54 -7.35
N TRP A 406 -4.60 -19.01 -7.85
CA TRP A 406 -4.16 -18.80 -9.23
C TRP A 406 -5.01 -19.56 -10.24
N GLY A 407 -5.21 -20.86 -10.04
CA GLY A 407 -6.02 -21.72 -10.94
C GLY A 407 -5.30 -22.21 -12.17
N ASP A 408 -3.98 -22.09 -12.23
CA ASP A 408 -3.12 -22.47 -13.36
C ASP A 408 -2.12 -23.59 -13.04
N GLY A 409 -2.27 -24.22 -11.85
CA GLY A 409 -1.39 -25.30 -11.41
C GLY A 409 -0.28 -24.85 -10.46
N ASP A 410 -0.27 -23.60 -10.00
CA ASP A 410 0.60 -23.12 -8.91
C ASP A 410 0.40 -24.02 -7.67
N LEU A 411 1.50 -24.43 -7.03
CA LEU A 411 1.50 -25.38 -5.92
C LEU A 411 1.41 -24.71 -4.55
N ILE A 412 1.24 -23.40 -4.50
CA ILE A 412 1.10 -22.62 -3.27
C ILE A 412 0.06 -23.21 -2.32
N ARG A 413 0.37 -23.23 -1.03
CA ARG A 413 -0.50 -23.76 0.02
C ARG A 413 -0.77 -22.72 1.09
N ASP A 414 -1.87 -22.95 1.81
CA ASP A 414 -2.19 -22.16 2.99
C ASP A 414 -1.06 -22.24 4.02
N PRO A 415 -0.78 -21.14 4.74
CA PRO A 415 0.28 -21.11 5.74
C PRO A 415 0.02 -22.08 6.89
N VAL A 416 1.11 -22.51 7.52
CA VAL A 416 1.07 -23.41 8.70
C VAL A 416 0.18 -22.79 9.79
N GLY A 417 -0.73 -23.57 10.33
CA GLY A 417 -1.68 -23.15 11.36
C GLY A 417 -3.00 -22.61 10.80
N SER A 418 -3.19 -22.59 9.47
CA SER A 418 -4.51 -22.32 8.89
C SER A 418 -5.50 -23.42 9.25
N THR A 419 -6.72 -22.98 9.58
CA THR A 419 -7.87 -23.83 9.90
C THR A 419 -9.11 -23.40 9.12
N TYR A 420 -8.93 -22.54 8.11
CA TYR A 420 -10.04 -22.01 7.33
C TYR A 420 -10.70 -23.11 6.50
N ASP A 421 -12.01 -23.24 6.63
CA ASP A 421 -12.77 -24.26 5.90
C ASP A 421 -13.02 -23.80 4.46
N THR A 422 -12.42 -24.49 3.50
CA THR A 422 -12.47 -24.17 2.07
C THR A 422 -13.88 -24.10 1.48
N LYS A 423 -14.89 -24.70 2.13
CA LYS A 423 -16.30 -24.57 1.69
C LYS A 423 -16.83 -23.12 1.76
N TYR A 424 -16.18 -22.25 2.56
CA TYR A 424 -16.53 -20.83 2.68
C TYR A 424 -15.72 -19.94 1.72
N GLN A 425 -14.73 -20.53 1.04
CA GLN A 425 -13.90 -19.81 0.09
C GLN A 425 -14.65 -19.59 -1.23
N ILE A 426 -14.22 -18.58 -1.98
CA ILE A 426 -14.66 -18.40 -3.38
C ILE A 426 -14.26 -19.62 -4.21
N GLN A 427 -15.02 -19.89 -5.25
CA GLN A 427 -14.74 -21.00 -6.19
C GLN A 427 -14.05 -20.51 -7.47
N THR A 428 -13.95 -19.20 -7.65
CA THR A 428 -13.25 -18.57 -8.77
C THR A 428 -11.78 -18.39 -8.45
N THR A 429 -10.97 -18.33 -9.49
CA THR A 429 -9.51 -18.16 -9.41
C THR A 429 -9.08 -16.97 -10.27
N VAL A 430 -7.83 -16.54 -10.18
CA VAL A 430 -7.27 -15.53 -11.07
C VAL A 430 -7.52 -15.89 -12.53
N THR A 431 -7.12 -17.12 -12.95
CA THR A 431 -7.31 -17.58 -14.33
C THR A 431 -8.77 -17.53 -14.78
N SER A 432 -9.70 -17.97 -13.92
CA SER A 432 -11.12 -17.95 -14.28
C SER A 432 -11.70 -16.55 -14.35
N GLN A 433 -11.26 -15.63 -13.48
CA GLN A 433 -11.73 -14.25 -13.46
C GLN A 433 -11.15 -13.42 -14.61
N LEU A 434 -9.89 -13.65 -15.00
CA LEU A 434 -9.30 -13.03 -16.21
C LEU A 434 -10.10 -13.42 -17.48
N ALA A 435 -10.60 -14.65 -17.54
CA ALA A 435 -11.41 -15.13 -18.67
C ALA A 435 -12.89 -14.72 -18.62
N THR A 436 -13.33 -14.08 -17.51
CA THR A 436 -14.75 -13.73 -17.31
C THR A 436 -14.95 -12.23 -17.42
N GLU A 437 -15.67 -11.81 -18.45
CA GLU A 437 -16.04 -10.40 -18.61
C GLU A 437 -16.86 -9.93 -17.42
N GLY A 438 -16.54 -8.71 -16.94
CA GLY A 438 -17.20 -8.11 -15.80
C GLY A 438 -16.95 -8.85 -14.47
N SER A 439 -15.90 -9.66 -14.32
CA SER A 439 -15.48 -10.23 -13.04
C SER A 439 -15.02 -9.16 -12.04
N LEU A 440 -14.87 -9.53 -10.77
CA LEU A 440 -14.33 -8.62 -9.76
C LEU A 440 -12.90 -8.18 -10.11
N LEU A 441 -12.07 -9.09 -10.59
CA LEU A 441 -10.71 -8.79 -11.03
C LEU A 441 -10.69 -7.75 -12.16
N LYS A 442 -11.56 -7.91 -13.17
CA LYS A 442 -11.68 -6.92 -14.26
C LYS A 442 -12.13 -5.56 -13.76
N ALA A 443 -12.99 -5.50 -12.73
CA ALA A 443 -13.39 -4.25 -12.10
C ALA A 443 -12.21 -3.56 -11.37
N TYR A 444 -11.33 -4.34 -10.70
CA TYR A 444 -10.11 -3.80 -10.10
C TYR A 444 -9.14 -3.28 -11.16
N GLN A 445 -8.89 -4.03 -12.23
CA GLN A 445 -8.08 -3.58 -13.37
C GLN A 445 -8.60 -2.25 -13.92
N GLN A 446 -9.92 -2.15 -14.15
CA GLN A 446 -10.54 -0.93 -14.67
C GLN A 446 -10.37 0.28 -13.74
N VAL A 447 -10.66 0.14 -12.44
CA VAL A 447 -10.58 1.29 -11.52
C VAL A 447 -9.14 1.73 -11.27
N ILE A 448 -8.17 0.82 -11.24
CA ILE A 448 -6.75 1.16 -11.13
C ILE A 448 -6.28 1.90 -12.40
N ASN A 449 -6.67 1.43 -13.58
CA ASN A 449 -6.38 2.09 -14.85
C ASN A 449 -6.97 3.52 -14.90
N VAL A 450 -8.24 3.69 -14.49
CA VAL A 450 -8.88 5.02 -14.39
C VAL A 450 -8.11 5.92 -13.42
N ARG A 451 -7.75 5.40 -12.25
CA ARG A 451 -6.95 6.16 -11.28
C ARG A 451 -5.62 6.64 -11.86
N THR A 452 -4.93 5.80 -12.63
CA THR A 452 -3.65 6.14 -13.27
C THR A 452 -3.84 7.17 -14.37
N ARG A 453 -4.92 7.03 -15.16
CA ARG A 453 -5.24 7.94 -16.27
C ARG A 453 -5.59 9.36 -15.82
N TYR A 454 -6.19 9.51 -14.64
CA TYR A 454 -6.60 10.81 -14.09
C TYR A 454 -5.78 11.16 -12.85
N PRO A 455 -4.62 11.83 -13.00
CA PRO A 455 -3.74 12.19 -11.87
C PRO A 455 -4.43 12.99 -10.77
N ALA A 456 -5.47 13.74 -11.10
CA ALA A 456 -6.30 14.48 -10.17
C ALA A 456 -6.87 13.57 -9.05
N ILE A 457 -7.21 12.31 -9.36
CA ILE A 457 -7.76 11.36 -8.37
C ILE A 457 -6.79 11.15 -7.21
N ALA A 458 -5.51 11.02 -7.49
CA ALA A 458 -4.50 10.78 -6.47
C ALA A 458 -4.05 12.05 -5.75
N ARG A 459 -3.93 13.17 -6.47
CA ARG A 459 -3.18 14.38 -6.07
C ARG A 459 -4.05 15.60 -5.78
N GLY A 460 -5.30 15.60 -6.29
CA GLY A 460 -6.15 16.79 -6.26
C GLY A 460 -6.74 17.10 -4.89
N ASP A 461 -7.29 18.30 -4.78
CA ASP A 461 -8.05 18.78 -3.63
C ASP A 461 -9.49 18.34 -3.74
N TYR A 462 -9.95 17.55 -2.79
CA TYR A 462 -11.26 16.93 -2.76
C TYR A 462 -12.29 17.84 -2.07
N ASN A 463 -13.36 18.17 -2.78
CA ASN A 463 -14.46 19.01 -2.29
C ASN A 463 -15.76 18.20 -2.37
N ALA A 464 -16.39 17.96 -1.23
CA ALA A 464 -17.54 17.06 -1.13
C ALA A 464 -18.79 17.62 -1.81
N VAL A 465 -19.42 16.80 -2.63
CA VAL A 465 -20.70 17.10 -3.31
C VAL A 465 -21.77 16.14 -2.80
N THR A 466 -22.83 16.70 -2.21
CA THR A 466 -23.95 15.95 -1.63
C THR A 466 -25.27 16.24 -2.34
N SER A 467 -26.24 15.33 -2.20
CA SER A 467 -27.58 15.51 -2.73
C SER A 467 -28.65 15.19 -1.67
N SER A 468 -29.91 15.39 -2.03
CA SER A 468 -31.05 14.94 -1.21
C SER A 468 -31.19 13.41 -1.17
N ASN A 469 -30.55 12.68 -2.10
CA ASN A 469 -30.51 11.23 -2.10
C ASN A 469 -29.30 10.75 -1.28
N LYS A 470 -29.53 10.08 -0.15
CA LYS A 470 -28.50 9.62 0.78
C LYS A 470 -27.47 8.65 0.17
N ASN A 471 -27.78 8.04 -0.96
CA ASN A 471 -26.92 7.07 -1.65
C ASN A 471 -26.19 7.66 -2.86
N PHE A 472 -26.39 8.97 -3.14
CA PHE A 472 -25.72 9.66 -4.23
C PHE A 472 -24.92 10.84 -3.71
N GLY A 473 -23.69 10.94 -4.15
CA GLY A 473 -22.76 12.04 -3.91
C GLY A 473 -21.39 11.72 -4.49
N GLY A 474 -20.44 12.60 -4.24
CA GLY A 474 -19.08 12.46 -4.76
C GLY A 474 -18.26 13.69 -4.42
N PHE A 475 -17.31 13.99 -5.29
CA PHE A 475 -16.42 15.14 -5.16
C PHE A 475 -16.29 15.85 -6.50
N TYR A 476 -16.11 17.17 -6.48
CA TYR A 476 -15.28 17.77 -7.49
C TYR A 476 -13.85 17.86 -6.97
N VAL A 477 -12.89 17.61 -7.85
CA VAL A 477 -11.47 17.51 -7.52
C VAL A 477 -10.72 18.51 -8.37
N GLU A 478 -9.94 19.37 -7.72
CA GLU A 478 -9.10 20.38 -8.40
C GLU A 478 -7.65 19.92 -8.45
N TYR A 479 -7.06 19.94 -9.63
CA TYR A 479 -5.65 19.63 -9.81
C TYR A 479 -5.08 20.37 -11.03
N ASN A 480 -3.99 21.13 -10.83
CA ASN A 480 -3.31 21.89 -11.89
C ASN A 480 -4.25 22.79 -12.74
N GLY A 481 -5.33 23.32 -12.13
CA GLY A 481 -6.31 24.18 -12.81
C GLY A 481 -7.38 23.42 -13.59
N GLU A 482 -7.40 22.10 -13.52
CA GLU A 482 -8.47 21.26 -14.07
C GLU A 482 -9.43 20.81 -12.97
N ILE A 483 -10.71 20.64 -13.35
CA ILE A 483 -11.78 20.14 -12.46
C ILE A 483 -12.25 18.79 -12.97
N LEU A 484 -12.27 17.81 -12.09
CA LEU A 484 -12.79 16.47 -12.32
C LEU A 484 -13.94 16.18 -11.35
N GLY A 485 -15.06 15.69 -11.86
CA GLY A 485 -16.15 15.18 -11.01
C GLY A 485 -16.02 13.66 -10.81
N ILE A 486 -16.11 13.20 -9.56
CA ILE A 486 -16.15 11.79 -9.18
C ILE A 486 -17.46 11.55 -8.44
N PHE A 487 -18.41 10.83 -9.04
CA PHE A 487 -19.71 10.58 -8.41
C PHE A 487 -20.02 9.11 -8.25
N HIS A 488 -20.76 8.78 -7.20
CA HIS A 488 -21.10 7.41 -6.83
C HIS A 488 -22.60 7.27 -6.57
N ASN A 489 -23.20 6.20 -7.06
CA ASN A 489 -24.48 5.69 -6.62
C ASN A 489 -24.28 4.38 -5.85
N THR A 490 -24.34 4.44 -4.53
CA THR A 490 -24.16 3.28 -3.63
C THR A 490 -25.43 2.47 -3.42
N SER A 491 -26.60 2.90 -3.99
CA SER A 491 -27.83 2.11 -3.93
C SER A 491 -27.78 0.91 -4.89
N ALA A 492 -28.67 -0.04 -4.68
CA ALA A 492 -28.82 -1.17 -5.61
C ALA A 492 -29.59 -0.81 -6.90
N ASN A 493 -30.25 0.37 -6.95
CA ASN A 493 -31.12 0.76 -8.05
C ASN A 493 -30.53 1.93 -8.83
N GLU A 494 -30.93 2.03 -10.11
CA GLU A 494 -30.71 3.23 -10.90
C GLU A 494 -31.40 4.45 -10.26
N ILE A 495 -30.75 5.59 -10.33
CA ILE A 495 -31.28 6.87 -9.85
C ILE A 495 -31.06 7.97 -10.90
N THR A 496 -31.91 8.98 -10.87
CA THR A 496 -31.77 10.19 -11.68
C THR A 496 -31.63 11.40 -10.76
N ILE A 497 -30.58 12.17 -10.96
CA ILE A 497 -30.20 13.33 -10.14
C ILE A 497 -30.02 14.54 -11.06
N ASP A 498 -30.53 15.69 -10.63
CA ASP A 498 -30.19 16.98 -11.22
C ASP A 498 -28.94 17.53 -10.49
N LEU A 499 -27.80 17.51 -11.14
CA LEU A 499 -26.53 17.98 -10.56
C LEU A 499 -26.62 19.45 -10.15
N ALA A 500 -27.36 20.27 -10.85
CA ALA A 500 -27.55 21.68 -10.48
C ALA A 500 -28.26 21.89 -9.13
N LYS A 501 -28.86 20.82 -8.57
CA LYS A 501 -29.50 20.82 -7.24
C LYS A 501 -28.63 20.15 -6.16
N CYS A 502 -27.43 19.70 -6.50
CA CYS A 502 -26.48 19.17 -5.53
C CYS A 502 -25.85 20.34 -4.74
N TYR A 503 -25.45 20.04 -3.50
CA TYR A 503 -24.78 21.00 -2.62
C TYR A 503 -23.27 20.78 -2.72
N GLY A 504 -22.49 21.87 -2.65
CA GLY A 504 -21.02 21.82 -2.67
C GLY A 504 -20.41 21.81 -4.07
N LEU A 505 -21.18 22.04 -5.15
CA LEU A 505 -20.62 22.17 -6.50
C LEU A 505 -19.97 23.54 -6.78
N ASP A 506 -20.27 24.55 -5.97
CA ASP A 506 -19.68 25.90 -6.02
C ASP A 506 -19.70 26.57 -7.41
N GLY A 507 -20.71 26.24 -8.23
CA GLY A 507 -20.87 26.75 -9.58
C GLY A 507 -20.19 25.91 -10.68
N HIS A 508 -19.46 24.86 -10.34
CA HIS A 508 -18.91 23.93 -11.33
C HIS A 508 -20.01 23.15 -12.04
N THR A 509 -19.83 22.92 -13.32
CA THR A 509 -20.74 22.16 -14.19
C THR A 509 -19.98 21.12 -14.98
N PHE A 510 -20.62 19.98 -15.22
CA PHE A 510 -20.06 18.89 -15.99
C PHE A 510 -20.92 18.62 -17.21
N SER A 511 -20.32 18.24 -18.31
CA SER A 511 -20.99 18.05 -19.59
C SER A 511 -20.83 16.66 -20.18
N VAL A 512 -19.82 15.91 -19.75
CA VAL A 512 -19.43 14.63 -20.33
C VAL A 512 -19.18 13.59 -19.24
N VAL A 513 -19.70 12.37 -19.44
CA VAL A 513 -19.30 11.18 -18.68
C VAL A 513 -18.07 10.56 -19.38
N CYS A 514 -16.91 10.64 -18.73
CA CYS A 514 -15.65 10.15 -19.25
C CYS A 514 -15.43 8.66 -18.96
N GLU A 515 -15.78 8.23 -17.74
CA GLU A 515 -15.60 6.84 -17.29
C GLU A 515 -16.84 6.35 -16.54
N VAL A 516 -17.16 5.07 -16.69
CA VAL A 516 -18.23 4.37 -15.99
C VAL A 516 -17.67 3.10 -15.35
N LEU A 517 -17.64 3.07 -14.04
CA LEU A 517 -17.17 1.95 -13.21
C LEU A 517 -18.38 1.24 -12.60
N GLY A 518 -19.06 0.43 -13.42
CA GLY A 518 -20.32 -0.24 -13.08
C GLY A 518 -21.19 -0.50 -14.31
N SER A 519 -22.53 -0.50 -14.15
CA SER A 519 -23.44 -0.97 -15.20
C SER A 519 -23.86 0.09 -16.21
N GLY A 520 -23.70 1.39 -15.92
CA GLY A 520 -24.04 2.45 -16.88
C GLY A 520 -24.36 3.80 -16.24
N ALA A 521 -24.14 4.87 -17.00
CA ALA A 521 -24.56 6.22 -16.67
C ALA A 521 -24.77 7.06 -17.94
N THR A 522 -25.63 8.07 -17.86
CA THR A 522 -25.83 9.09 -18.90
C THR A 522 -26.00 10.46 -18.27
N LEU A 523 -25.41 11.48 -18.90
CA LEU A 523 -25.55 12.89 -18.49
C LEU A 523 -26.17 13.68 -19.65
N ASN A 524 -27.34 14.29 -19.40
CA ASN A 524 -28.05 15.13 -20.36
C ASN A 524 -28.27 16.52 -19.73
N GLY A 525 -27.47 17.49 -20.14
CA GLY A 525 -27.37 18.77 -19.46
C GLY A 525 -26.95 18.57 -18.02
N THR A 526 -27.75 18.98 -17.05
CA THR A 526 -27.47 18.74 -15.62
C THR A 526 -28.11 17.45 -15.07
N THR A 527 -28.88 16.72 -15.89
CA THR A 527 -29.59 15.52 -15.46
C THR A 527 -28.70 14.29 -15.66
N LEU A 528 -28.25 13.73 -14.54
CA LEU A 528 -27.47 12.49 -14.48
C LEU A 528 -28.39 11.31 -14.13
N THR A 529 -28.40 10.30 -14.99
CA THR A 529 -28.96 8.95 -14.68
C THR A 529 -27.80 8.00 -14.48
N ILE A 530 -27.75 7.32 -13.35
CA ILE A 530 -26.64 6.45 -12.96
C ILE A 530 -27.17 5.14 -12.37
N ALA A 531 -26.72 4.02 -12.92
CA ALA A 531 -27.11 2.69 -12.45
C ALA A 531 -26.71 2.43 -11.00
N GLY A 532 -27.34 1.44 -10.37
CA GLY A 532 -27.00 1.04 -8.99
C GLY A 532 -25.58 0.52 -8.88
N GLN A 533 -24.91 0.75 -7.74
CA GLN A 533 -23.54 0.31 -7.45
C GLN A 533 -22.55 0.71 -8.57
N THR A 534 -22.65 1.97 -9.01
CA THR A 534 -21.84 2.53 -10.11
C THR A 534 -21.14 3.80 -9.67
N SER A 535 -19.89 3.98 -10.10
CA SER A 535 -19.12 5.21 -9.98
C SER A 535 -18.81 5.76 -11.37
N ILE A 536 -18.68 7.09 -11.47
CA ILE A 536 -18.37 7.75 -12.75
C ILE A 536 -17.33 8.84 -12.56
N ILE A 537 -16.62 9.09 -13.65
CA ILE A 537 -15.79 10.30 -13.80
C ILE A 537 -16.48 11.19 -14.84
N VAL A 538 -16.60 12.49 -14.54
CA VAL A 538 -17.21 13.50 -15.41
C VAL A 538 -16.31 14.72 -15.54
N GLN A 539 -16.37 15.37 -16.73
CA GLN A 539 -15.70 16.64 -17.06
C GLN A 539 -16.64 17.65 -17.65
#